data_7b459859255cbd3c749ca3a4013e8dda
#
_entry.id   7b459859255cbd3c749ca3a4013e8dda
#
_cell.length_a   1.000
_cell.length_b   1.000
_cell.length_c   1.000
_cell.angle_alpha   90.00
_cell.angle_beta   90.00
_cell.angle_gamma   90.00
#
_symmetry.space_group_name_H-M   'P 1'
#
loop_
_entity.id
_entity.type
_entity.pdbx_description
1 polymer ?
#
loop_
_entity_poly.entity_id
_entity_poly.type
_entity_poly.pdbx_seq_one_letter_code
_entity_poly.pdbx_strand_id
1 'polypeptide(L)'
;YENKINWVEGDVSDITSLEAGMKHATRVYHVAALIAFSKPEKRQMYKVNIEGTGNVVNCALDANIEKLLHVSSVAAFSNAKQNVLLDEDAEWEEDDIKSGYAESKFLGEMEVWRGMAEGLKAVIINPSLIVGPGWWTGTGTAAIFKKIDQGMPVYTSGTNGYVDVRDVAEVMIRLMNSEIVNERFVVSAENLTYKEYF
;
A
#
# COMPACT_ATOMS: atom_id res chain seq x y z
N TYR A 1 24.60 -4.54 0.23
CA TYR A 1 23.44 -5.11 -0.49
C TYR A 1 23.38 -4.71 -1.96
N GLU A 2 23.90 -3.53 -2.37
CA GLU A 2 23.80 -3.01 -3.76
C GLU A 2 24.29 -3.99 -4.83
N ASN A 3 25.36 -4.73 -4.55
CA ASN A 3 25.94 -5.71 -5.50
C ASN A 3 25.11 -7.01 -5.63
N LYS A 4 23.99 -7.16 -4.92
CA LYS A 4 23.10 -8.32 -4.95
C LYS A 4 21.74 -8.03 -5.58
N ILE A 5 21.51 -6.78 -5.96
CA ILE A 5 20.24 -6.32 -6.54
C ILE A 5 20.47 -5.99 -8.01
N ASN A 6 19.67 -6.58 -8.87
CA ASN A 6 19.60 -6.18 -10.28
C ASN A 6 18.53 -5.10 -10.42
N TRP A 7 18.97 -3.86 -10.61
CA TRP A 7 18.08 -2.72 -10.82
C TRP A 7 17.63 -2.68 -12.28
N VAL A 8 16.29 -2.66 -12.48
CA VAL A 8 15.66 -2.55 -13.80
C VAL A 8 14.72 -1.36 -13.77
N GLU A 9 14.83 -0.47 -14.76
CA GLU A 9 13.88 0.61 -14.94
C GLU A 9 12.58 0.06 -15.53
N GLY A 10 11.42 0.49 -14.98
CA GLY A 10 10.11 0.07 -15.43
C GLY A 10 8.99 0.93 -14.86
N ASP A 11 7.81 0.85 -15.48
CA ASP A 11 6.60 1.55 -15.05
C ASP A 11 5.44 0.54 -15.01
N VAL A 12 4.63 0.56 -13.95
CA VAL A 12 3.44 -0.30 -13.84
C VAL A 12 2.38 0.01 -14.91
N SER A 13 2.47 1.15 -15.57
CA SER A 13 1.64 1.51 -16.72
C SER A 13 2.19 0.97 -18.05
N ASP A 14 3.40 0.39 -18.06
CA ASP A 14 4.04 -0.21 -19.23
C ASP A 14 4.12 -1.74 -19.08
N ILE A 15 3.19 -2.42 -19.73
CA ILE A 15 3.08 -3.88 -19.70
C ILE A 15 4.39 -4.54 -20.17
N THR A 16 5.05 -3.98 -21.21
CA THR A 16 6.28 -4.55 -21.73
C THR A 16 7.40 -4.56 -20.70
N SER A 17 7.51 -3.49 -19.91
CA SER A 17 8.49 -3.41 -18.81
C SER A 17 8.18 -4.38 -17.69
N LEU A 18 6.89 -4.59 -17.37
CA LEU A 18 6.44 -5.56 -16.37
C LEU A 18 6.73 -7.00 -16.82
N GLU A 19 6.39 -7.37 -18.06
CA GLU A 19 6.68 -8.69 -18.63
C GLU A 19 8.19 -8.99 -18.61
N ALA A 20 9.01 -8.03 -19.01
CA ALA A 20 10.46 -8.16 -18.97
C ALA A 20 10.99 -8.37 -17.53
N GLY A 21 10.45 -7.60 -16.56
CA GLY A 21 10.82 -7.71 -15.15
C GLY A 21 10.37 -9.02 -14.50
N MET A 22 9.24 -9.58 -14.93
CA MET A 22 8.68 -10.83 -14.36
C MET A 22 9.16 -12.10 -15.04
N LYS A 23 9.86 -12.02 -16.19
CA LYS A 23 10.25 -13.16 -17.01
C LYS A 23 10.93 -14.32 -16.27
N HIS A 24 11.65 -14.03 -15.20
CA HIS A 24 12.36 -15.03 -14.38
C HIS A 24 12.05 -14.90 -12.90
N ALA A 25 11.05 -14.08 -12.56
CA ALA A 25 10.61 -13.93 -11.19
C ALA A 25 9.70 -15.10 -10.79
N THR A 26 9.82 -15.53 -9.54
CA THR A 26 8.92 -16.51 -8.93
C THR A 26 7.99 -15.84 -7.95
N ARG A 27 8.39 -14.68 -7.40
CA ARG A 27 7.65 -13.94 -6.38
C ARG A 27 7.67 -12.46 -6.70
N VAL A 28 6.57 -11.77 -6.43
CA VAL A 28 6.43 -10.33 -6.71
C VAL A 28 5.97 -9.60 -5.46
N TYR A 29 6.70 -8.54 -5.10
CA TYR A 29 6.24 -7.55 -4.13
C TYR A 29 5.76 -6.31 -4.89
N HIS A 30 4.46 -6.09 -4.94
CA HIS A 30 3.87 -4.92 -5.56
C HIS A 30 3.69 -3.81 -4.52
N VAL A 31 4.62 -2.85 -4.52
CA VAL A 31 4.66 -1.73 -3.56
C VAL A 31 4.41 -0.39 -4.26
N ALA A 32 4.45 -0.38 -5.60
CA ALA A 32 4.30 0.84 -6.40
C ALA A 32 2.90 1.47 -6.19
N ALA A 33 2.88 2.72 -5.77
CA ALA A 33 1.67 3.53 -5.64
C ALA A 33 2.01 5.02 -5.67
N LEU A 34 1.02 5.85 -6.01
CA LEU A 34 1.10 7.31 -5.92
C LEU A 34 0.10 7.84 -4.90
N ILE A 35 0.50 8.92 -4.22
CA ILE A 35 -0.38 9.76 -3.41
C ILE A 35 -0.46 11.12 -4.10
N ALA A 36 -1.66 11.61 -4.34
CA ALA A 36 -1.88 12.88 -5.01
C ALA A 36 -2.91 13.73 -4.30
N PHE A 37 -2.63 15.02 -4.20
CA PHE A 37 -3.49 16.01 -3.57
C PHE A 37 -4.09 17.01 -4.58
N SER A 38 -3.45 17.19 -5.72
CA SER A 38 -3.94 18.08 -6.78
C SER A 38 -4.80 17.33 -7.81
N LYS A 39 -5.72 18.06 -8.49
CA LYS A 39 -6.58 17.46 -9.52
C LYS A 39 -5.83 16.81 -10.69
N PRO A 40 -4.77 17.44 -11.28
CA PRO A 40 -4.00 16.80 -12.35
C PRO A 40 -3.31 15.52 -11.91
N GLU A 41 -2.70 15.52 -10.72
CA GLU A 41 -2.01 14.37 -10.16
C GLU A 41 -2.97 13.25 -9.78
N LYS A 42 -4.24 13.58 -9.43
CA LYS A 42 -5.27 12.60 -9.12
C LYS A 42 -5.46 11.60 -10.27
N ARG A 43 -5.49 12.07 -11.52
CA ARG A 43 -5.63 11.20 -12.69
C ARG A 43 -4.45 10.21 -12.81
N GLN A 44 -3.23 10.69 -12.60
CA GLN A 44 -2.04 9.84 -12.62
C GLN A 44 -2.06 8.83 -11.47
N MET A 45 -2.51 9.25 -10.29
CA MET A 45 -2.67 8.36 -9.12
C MET A 45 -3.64 7.21 -9.43
N TYR A 46 -4.80 7.48 -10.03
CA TYR A 46 -5.75 6.43 -10.41
C TYR A 46 -5.16 5.49 -11.45
N LYS A 47 -4.46 6.04 -12.45
CA LYS A 47 -3.79 5.23 -13.46
C LYS A 47 -2.75 4.29 -12.84
N VAL A 48 -1.91 4.77 -11.93
CA VAL A 48 -0.88 3.95 -11.29
C VAL A 48 -1.48 2.97 -10.30
N ASN A 49 -2.38 3.44 -9.40
CA ASN A 49 -2.87 2.62 -8.30
C ASN A 49 -3.91 1.59 -8.73
N ILE A 50 -4.69 1.85 -9.77
CA ILE A 50 -5.76 0.95 -10.25
C ILE A 50 -5.30 0.20 -11.50
N GLU A 51 -5.12 0.92 -12.61
CA GLU A 51 -4.74 0.30 -13.89
C GLU A 51 -3.35 -0.36 -13.79
N GLY A 52 -2.39 0.31 -13.13
CA GLY A 52 -1.06 -0.25 -12.90
C GLY A 52 -1.08 -1.51 -12.05
N THR A 53 -1.93 -1.56 -11.00
CA THR A 53 -2.10 -2.79 -10.21
C THR A 53 -2.76 -3.89 -11.04
N GLY A 54 -3.77 -3.58 -11.85
CA GLY A 54 -4.37 -4.52 -12.80
C GLY A 54 -3.34 -5.09 -13.79
N ASN A 55 -2.45 -4.26 -14.33
CA ASN A 55 -1.36 -4.70 -15.21
C ASN A 55 -0.41 -5.65 -14.47
N VAL A 56 0.00 -5.32 -13.24
CA VAL A 56 0.87 -6.19 -12.42
C VAL A 56 0.21 -7.54 -12.18
N VAL A 57 -1.09 -7.57 -11.85
CA VAL A 57 -1.86 -8.80 -11.65
C VAL A 57 -1.93 -9.64 -12.91
N ASN A 58 -2.23 -9.02 -14.05
CA ASN A 58 -2.30 -9.73 -15.34
C ASN A 58 -0.94 -10.31 -15.73
N CYS A 59 0.13 -9.52 -15.67
CA CYS A 59 1.48 -10.00 -15.95
C CYS A 59 1.93 -11.11 -14.98
N ALA A 60 1.52 -11.05 -13.70
CA ALA A 60 1.82 -12.08 -12.73
C ALA A 60 1.10 -13.41 -13.04
N LEU A 61 -0.16 -13.35 -13.49
CA LEU A 61 -0.90 -14.51 -13.97
C LEU A 61 -0.24 -15.13 -15.22
N ASP A 62 0.07 -14.32 -16.22
CA ASP A 62 0.70 -14.76 -17.48
C ASP A 62 2.08 -15.35 -17.25
N ALA A 63 2.86 -14.77 -16.34
CA ALA A 63 4.19 -15.26 -15.97
C ALA A 63 4.17 -16.48 -15.01
N ASN A 64 2.98 -16.93 -14.58
CA ASN A 64 2.81 -18.00 -13.59
C ASN A 64 3.60 -17.73 -12.29
N ILE A 65 3.52 -16.52 -11.76
CA ILE A 65 4.17 -16.14 -10.51
C ILE A 65 3.64 -17.03 -9.37
N GLU A 66 4.56 -17.61 -8.60
CA GLU A 66 4.21 -18.50 -7.47
C GLU A 66 3.44 -17.79 -6.38
N LYS A 67 3.78 -16.52 -6.10
CA LYS A 67 3.10 -15.70 -5.09
C LYS A 67 3.33 -14.21 -5.32
N LEU A 68 2.26 -13.43 -5.17
CA LEU A 68 2.27 -11.97 -5.18
C LEU A 68 1.92 -11.44 -3.78
N LEU A 69 2.66 -10.44 -3.29
CA LEU A 69 2.28 -9.64 -2.13
C LEU A 69 2.00 -8.21 -2.57
N HIS A 70 0.79 -7.73 -2.29
CA HIS A 70 0.37 -6.36 -2.57
C HIS A 70 0.36 -5.50 -1.29
N VAL A 71 0.99 -4.34 -1.37
CA VAL A 71 0.93 -3.34 -0.29
C VAL A 71 -0.20 -2.36 -0.58
N SER A 72 -1.34 -2.60 0.06
CA SER A 72 -2.50 -1.70 0.07
C SER A 72 -2.35 -0.62 1.15
N SER A 73 -3.37 -0.32 1.89
CA SER A 73 -3.38 0.65 3.00
C SER A 73 -4.65 0.46 3.84
N VAL A 74 -4.62 0.83 5.12
CA VAL A 74 -5.85 0.95 5.92
C VAL A 74 -6.83 1.98 5.32
N ALA A 75 -6.37 2.88 4.47
CA ALA A 75 -7.23 3.79 3.73
C ALA A 75 -8.18 3.09 2.73
N ALA A 76 -7.89 1.83 2.35
CA ALA A 76 -8.77 1.01 1.52
C ALA A 76 -10.01 0.48 2.26
N PHE A 77 -10.09 0.65 3.55
CA PHE A 77 -11.29 0.36 4.35
C PHE A 77 -12.21 1.57 4.45
N SER A 78 -13.45 1.34 4.87
CA SER A 78 -14.35 2.43 5.30
C SER A 78 -13.79 3.16 6.53
N ASN A 79 -14.23 4.39 6.74
CA ASN A 79 -13.88 5.12 7.95
C ASN A 79 -14.35 4.36 9.19
N ALA A 80 -13.48 4.27 10.19
CA ALA A 80 -13.88 3.69 11.47
C ALA A 80 -15.05 4.50 12.06
N LYS A 81 -16.12 3.81 12.43
CA LYS A 81 -17.16 4.41 13.28
C LYS A 81 -16.51 4.80 14.61
N GLN A 82 -17.01 5.86 15.25
CA GLN A 82 -16.42 6.33 16.51
C GLN A 82 -16.23 5.18 17.50
N ASN A 83 -15.02 5.05 18.03
CA ASN A 83 -14.61 4.02 18.99
C ASN A 83 -14.62 2.56 18.48
N VAL A 84 -14.59 2.34 17.17
CA VAL A 84 -14.44 1.01 16.57
C VAL A 84 -13.07 0.93 15.92
N LEU A 85 -12.30 -0.09 16.27
CA LEU A 85 -11.05 -0.42 15.55
C LEU A 85 -11.39 -1.10 14.24
N LEU A 86 -10.67 -0.74 13.19
CA LEU A 86 -10.76 -1.45 11.90
C LEU A 86 -9.91 -2.71 11.98
N ASP A 87 -10.47 -3.80 11.50
CA ASP A 87 -9.82 -5.08 11.30
C ASP A 87 -9.99 -5.55 9.84
N GLU A 88 -9.56 -6.76 9.56
CA GLU A 88 -9.60 -7.35 8.22
C GLU A 88 -11.01 -7.59 7.69
N ASP A 89 -12.02 -7.63 8.55
CA ASP A 89 -13.43 -7.81 8.17
C ASP A 89 -14.13 -6.48 7.82
N ALA A 90 -13.44 -5.34 7.97
CA ALA A 90 -14.00 -4.05 7.65
C ALA A 90 -14.32 -3.94 6.14
N GLU A 91 -15.58 -3.62 5.84
CA GLU A 91 -16.09 -3.48 4.48
C GLU A 91 -16.00 -2.02 3.98
N TRP A 92 -15.99 -1.86 2.67
CA TRP A 92 -16.09 -0.57 2.03
C TRP A 92 -17.55 -0.11 1.97
N GLU A 93 -17.87 1.01 2.63
CA GLU A 93 -19.20 1.62 2.58
C GLU A 93 -19.22 2.76 1.53
N GLU A 94 -20.15 2.72 0.57
CA GLU A 94 -20.19 3.70 -0.53
C GLU A 94 -20.55 5.11 -0.08
N ASP A 95 -21.35 5.25 0.98
CA ASP A 95 -21.86 6.52 1.48
C ASP A 95 -20.84 7.36 2.28
N ASP A 96 -19.68 6.80 2.57
CA ASP A 96 -18.61 7.51 3.27
C ASP A 96 -17.94 8.56 2.38
N ILE A 97 -17.66 9.73 2.97
CA ILE A 97 -16.83 10.75 2.31
C ILE A 97 -15.39 10.26 2.32
N LYS A 98 -14.91 9.84 1.16
CA LYS A 98 -13.57 9.27 1.00
C LYS A 98 -12.64 10.18 0.20
N SER A 99 -11.36 10.11 0.53
CA SER A 99 -10.35 10.77 -0.30
C SER A 99 -10.15 9.99 -1.61
N GLY A 100 -9.75 10.68 -2.68
CA GLY A 100 -9.41 9.99 -3.92
C GLY A 100 -8.28 8.97 -3.76
N TYR A 101 -7.39 9.17 -2.77
CA TYR A 101 -6.37 8.18 -2.44
C TYR A 101 -7.00 6.90 -1.85
N ALA A 102 -7.91 7.03 -0.89
CA ALA A 102 -8.63 5.90 -0.31
C ALA A 102 -9.35 5.07 -1.39
N GLU A 103 -10.11 5.74 -2.25
CA GLU A 103 -10.79 5.11 -3.38
C GLU A 103 -9.81 4.41 -4.32
N SER A 104 -8.68 5.03 -4.66
CA SER A 104 -7.68 4.42 -5.54
C SER A 104 -7.01 3.19 -4.93
N LYS A 105 -6.79 3.17 -3.60
CA LYS A 105 -6.24 2.01 -2.90
C LYS A 105 -7.27 0.87 -2.82
N PHE A 106 -8.53 1.19 -2.54
CA PHE A 106 -9.61 0.19 -2.56
C PHE A 106 -9.77 -0.45 -3.93
N LEU A 107 -9.89 0.35 -4.99
CA LEU A 107 -10.05 -0.16 -6.35
C LEU A 107 -8.82 -0.95 -6.84
N GLY A 108 -7.61 -0.51 -6.48
CA GLY A 108 -6.39 -1.28 -6.75
C GLY A 108 -6.37 -2.63 -6.00
N GLU A 109 -6.85 -2.65 -4.75
CA GLU A 109 -6.99 -3.89 -3.97
C GLU A 109 -8.00 -4.84 -4.63
N MET A 110 -9.10 -4.32 -5.21
CA MET A 110 -10.09 -5.12 -5.95
C MET A 110 -9.48 -5.81 -7.16
N GLU A 111 -8.48 -5.22 -7.84
CA GLU A 111 -7.74 -5.88 -8.92
C GLU A 111 -6.96 -7.10 -8.41
N VAL A 112 -6.41 -7.03 -7.20
CA VAL A 112 -5.70 -8.17 -6.60
C VAL A 112 -6.69 -9.27 -6.21
N TRP A 113 -7.85 -8.92 -5.64
CA TRP A 113 -8.92 -9.88 -5.35
C TRP A 113 -9.45 -10.55 -6.62
N ARG A 114 -9.58 -9.81 -7.73
CA ARG A 114 -9.89 -10.37 -9.05
C ARG A 114 -8.83 -11.41 -9.46
N GLY A 115 -7.56 -11.05 -9.36
CA GLY A 115 -6.46 -11.96 -9.68
C GLY A 115 -6.49 -13.24 -8.84
N MET A 116 -6.81 -13.13 -7.53
CA MET A 116 -6.99 -14.30 -6.67
C MET A 116 -8.13 -15.20 -7.16
N ALA A 117 -9.26 -14.61 -7.58
CA ALA A 117 -10.38 -15.36 -8.15
C ALA A 117 -10.03 -16.04 -9.48
N GLU A 118 -9.07 -15.49 -10.24
CA GLU A 118 -8.52 -16.05 -11.47
C GLU A 118 -7.39 -17.07 -11.24
N GLY A 119 -7.00 -17.32 -9.98
CA GLY A 119 -6.03 -18.34 -9.60
C GLY A 119 -4.65 -17.82 -9.19
N LEU A 120 -4.43 -16.52 -9.13
CA LEU A 120 -3.20 -15.94 -8.60
C LEU A 120 -3.13 -16.18 -7.09
N LYS A 121 -2.08 -16.83 -6.62
CA LYS A 121 -1.80 -16.90 -5.18
C LYS A 121 -1.27 -15.54 -4.72
N ALA A 122 -2.07 -14.82 -3.95
CA ALA A 122 -1.64 -13.51 -3.46
C ALA A 122 -1.97 -13.31 -1.97
N VAL A 123 -1.28 -12.36 -1.35
CA VAL A 123 -1.60 -11.82 -0.03
C VAL A 123 -1.58 -10.29 -0.11
N ILE A 124 -2.43 -9.68 0.68
CA ILE A 124 -2.56 -8.22 0.76
C ILE A 124 -2.16 -7.79 2.17
N ILE A 125 -1.39 -6.73 2.29
CA ILE A 125 -1.20 -6.04 3.56
C ILE A 125 -1.78 -4.64 3.48
N ASN A 126 -2.42 -4.22 4.57
CA ASN A 126 -3.01 -2.90 4.75
C ASN A 126 -2.28 -2.18 5.90
N PRO A 127 -1.11 -1.59 5.63
CA PRO A 127 -0.39 -0.85 6.66
C PRO A 127 -1.17 0.38 7.10
N SER A 128 -1.09 0.68 8.40
CA SER A 128 -1.42 1.99 8.95
C SER A 128 -0.36 3.02 8.53
N LEU A 129 -0.27 4.18 9.19
CA LEU A 129 0.69 5.19 8.83
C LEU A 129 2.12 4.67 9.10
N ILE A 130 2.86 4.44 8.01
CA ILE A 130 4.23 3.91 8.08
C ILE A 130 5.17 5.03 8.51
N VAL A 131 5.94 4.78 9.56
CA VAL A 131 6.98 5.67 10.09
C VAL A 131 8.34 4.99 10.01
N GLY A 132 9.41 5.77 9.90
CA GLY A 132 10.76 5.23 9.88
C GLY A 132 11.79 6.20 9.32
N PRO A 133 13.08 5.84 9.38
CA PRO A 133 14.13 6.64 8.79
C PRO A 133 13.96 6.74 7.27
N GLY A 134 14.14 7.92 6.71
CA GLY A 134 13.94 8.17 5.28
C GLY A 134 14.41 9.55 4.85
N TRP A 135 14.02 9.94 3.66
CA TRP A 135 14.39 11.22 3.06
C TRP A 135 13.51 12.35 3.63
N TRP A 136 14.06 13.14 4.54
CA TRP A 136 13.40 14.23 5.23
C TRP A 136 13.03 15.43 4.32
N THR A 137 13.51 15.44 3.09
CA THR A 137 13.25 16.51 2.12
C THR A 137 12.08 16.22 1.18
N GLY A 138 11.48 15.03 1.28
CA GLY A 138 10.39 14.57 0.41
C GLY A 138 9.01 15.02 0.84
N THR A 139 8.02 14.48 0.16
CA THR A 139 6.60 14.51 0.52
C THR A 139 6.25 13.27 1.35
N GLY A 140 5.05 13.23 1.94
CA GLY A 140 4.59 12.07 2.71
C GLY A 140 4.90 12.17 4.21
N THR A 141 5.01 11.04 4.88
CA THR A 141 5.15 10.94 6.34
C THR A 141 6.39 11.65 6.87
N ALA A 142 7.52 11.56 6.16
CA ALA A 142 8.76 12.25 6.54
C ALA A 142 8.60 13.78 6.60
N ALA A 143 7.77 14.35 5.71
CA ALA A 143 7.48 15.79 5.74
C ALA A 143 6.67 16.22 6.98
N ILE A 144 5.87 15.32 7.55
CA ILE A 144 5.12 15.59 8.79
C ILE A 144 6.11 15.73 9.95
N PHE A 145 7.05 14.80 10.11
CA PHE A 145 8.10 14.91 11.14
C PHE A 145 8.87 16.21 11.07
N LYS A 146 9.26 16.62 9.86
CA LYS A 146 9.96 17.90 9.66
C LYS A 146 9.10 19.10 10.09
N LYS A 147 7.80 19.09 9.81
CA LYS A 147 6.90 20.16 10.23
C LYS A 147 6.69 20.18 11.75
N ILE A 148 6.62 19.02 12.40
CA ILE A 148 6.54 18.91 13.86
C ILE A 148 7.81 19.49 14.50
N ASP A 149 8.99 19.09 14.03
CA ASP A 149 10.28 19.60 14.51
C ASP A 149 10.42 21.12 14.34
N GLN A 150 9.82 21.69 13.30
CA GLN A 150 9.73 23.13 13.07
C GLN A 150 8.70 23.87 13.94
N GLY A 151 7.99 23.16 14.81
CA GLY A 151 7.01 23.74 15.74
C GLY A 151 5.64 23.93 15.11
N MET A 152 4.98 22.87 14.70
CA MET A 152 3.61 22.93 14.18
C MET A 152 2.64 23.37 15.28
N PRO A 153 1.94 24.52 15.12
CA PRO A 153 1.18 25.15 16.22
C PRO A 153 -0.20 24.53 16.44
N VAL A 154 -0.66 23.66 15.54
CA VAL A 154 -2.00 23.06 15.56
C VAL A 154 -1.96 21.60 15.14
N TYR A 155 -2.83 20.81 15.72
CA TYR A 155 -3.09 19.43 15.31
C TYR A 155 -4.59 19.18 15.24
N THR A 156 -5.00 18.18 14.46
CA THR A 156 -6.41 17.78 14.39
C THR A 156 -6.77 16.85 15.54
N SER A 157 -8.05 16.82 15.92
CA SER A 157 -8.56 15.76 16.79
C SER A 157 -8.65 14.45 15.99
N GLY A 158 -8.39 13.34 16.65
CA GLY A 158 -8.51 12.00 16.05
C GLY A 158 -7.36 11.09 16.46
N THR A 159 -7.49 9.81 16.07
CA THR A 159 -6.53 8.75 16.33
C THR A 159 -6.15 8.13 15.00
N ASN A 160 -4.91 7.71 14.85
CA ASN A 160 -4.43 6.96 13.70
C ASN A 160 -3.57 5.79 14.16
N GLY A 161 -3.53 4.72 13.36
CA GLY A 161 -2.57 3.64 13.54
C GLY A 161 -1.20 4.04 13.01
N TYR A 162 -0.15 3.54 13.66
CA TYR A 162 1.25 3.75 13.26
C TYR A 162 2.00 2.44 13.28
N VAL A 163 2.95 2.28 12.36
CA VAL A 163 3.79 1.09 12.25
C VAL A 163 5.18 1.46 11.75
N ASP A 164 6.22 0.84 12.30
CA ASP A 164 7.60 1.03 11.81
C ASP A 164 7.77 0.34 10.44
N VAL A 165 8.46 1.01 9.52
CA VAL A 165 8.74 0.48 8.17
C VAL A 165 9.49 -0.85 8.20
N ARG A 166 10.30 -1.09 9.24
CA ARG A 166 11.03 -2.35 9.42
C ARG A 166 10.10 -3.50 9.78
N ASP A 167 9.07 -3.23 10.60
CA ASP A 167 8.04 -4.21 10.95
C ASP A 167 7.18 -4.55 9.73
N VAL A 168 6.83 -3.54 8.92
CA VAL A 168 6.15 -3.78 7.63
C VAL A 168 6.99 -4.70 6.74
N ALA A 169 8.29 -4.41 6.57
CA ALA A 169 9.19 -5.23 5.76
C ALA A 169 9.31 -6.67 6.30
N GLU A 170 9.40 -6.84 7.62
CA GLU A 170 9.45 -8.15 8.26
C GLU A 170 8.15 -8.95 8.01
N VAL A 171 6.99 -8.32 8.17
CA VAL A 171 5.68 -8.94 7.87
C VAL A 171 5.61 -9.36 6.39
N MET A 172 6.05 -8.49 5.47
CA MET A 172 6.09 -8.82 4.04
C MET A 172 6.94 -10.06 3.77
N ILE A 173 8.14 -10.15 4.36
CA ILE A 173 9.03 -11.30 4.19
C ILE A 173 8.41 -12.57 4.76
N ARG A 174 7.82 -12.50 5.95
CA ARG A 174 7.17 -13.65 6.61
C ARG A 174 5.99 -14.16 5.80
N LEU A 175 5.09 -13.28 5.37
CA LEU A 175 3.94 -13.64 4.55
C LEU A 175 4.35 -14.22 3.21
N MET A 176 5.35 -13.64 2.54
CA MET A 176 5.87 -14.17 1.28
C MET A 176 6.46 -15.59 1.42
N ASN A 177 7.03 -15.92 2.57
CA ASN A 177 7.63 -17.23 2.83
C ASN A 177 6.66 -18.22 3.51
N SER A 178 5.44 -17.81 3.82
CA SER A 178 4.40 -18.67 4.40
C SER A 178 3.56 -19.36 3.32
N GLU A 179 2.75 -20.34 3.73
CA GLU A 179 1.73 -20.99 2.88
C GLU A 179 0.41 -20.21 2.83
N ILE A 180 0.30 -19.09 3.56
CA ILE A 180 -0.90 -18.25 3.61
C ILE A 180 -1.09 -17.57 2.25
N VAL A 181 -2.27 -17.72 1.66
CA VAL A 181 -2.65 -17.11 0.38
C VAL A 181 -4.11 -16.67 0.43
N ASN A 182 -4.46 -15.70 -0.40
CA ASN A 182 -5.82 -15.20 -0.61
C ASN A 182 -6.43 -14.59 0.67
N GLU A 183 -5.60 -13.94 1.44
CA GLU A 183 -5.98 -13.22 2.65
C GLU A 183 -5.39 -11.81 2.66
N ARG A 184 -5.98 -10.94 3.47
CA ARG A 184 -5.44 -9.60 3.76
C ARG A 184 -5.15 -9.46 5.24
N PHE A 185 -4.20 -8.57 5.58
CA PHE A 185 -3.74 -8.34 6.93
C PHE A 185 -3.58 -6.86 7.22
N VAL A 186 -4.19 -6.38 8.29
CA VAL A 186 -3.92 -5.05 8.84
C VAL A 186 -2.56 -5.06 9.54
N VAL A 187 -1.69 -4.13 9.19
CA VAL A 187 -0.35 -4.02 9.78
C VAL A 187 -0.24 -2.70 10.54
N SER A 188 -0.42 -2.77 11.85
CA SER A 188 -0.38 -1.61 12.75
C SER A 188 0.25 -2.03 14.08
N ALA A 189 1.09 -1.17 14.66
CA ALA A 189 1.73 -1.42 15.95
C ALA A 189 0.99 -0.71 17.09
N GLU A 190 0.69 0.57 16.92
CA GLU A 190 0.07 1.40 17.94
C GLU A 190 -1.00 2.32 17.35
N ASN A 191 -2.01 2.63 18.14
CA ASN A 191 -3.00 3.67 17.83
C ASN A 191 -2.72 4.88 18.72
N LEU A 192 -2.31 6.00 18.12
CA LEU A 192 -1.99 7.24 18.81
C LEU A 192 -2.93 8.36 18.38
N THR A 193 -3.32 9.19 19.32
CA THR A 193 -3.96 10.46 18.98
C THR A 193 -2.94 11.38 18.30
N TYR A 194 -3.41 12.30 17.45
CA TYR A 194 -2.51 13.31 16.86
C TYR A 194 -1.78 14.14 17.91
N LYS A 195 -2.39 14.31 19.10
CA LYS A 195 -1.76 14.99 20.22
C LYS A 195 -0.56 14.25 20.81
N GLU A 196 -0.63 12.92 20.86
CA GLU A 196 0.46 12.06 21.34
C GLU A 196 1.57 11.93 20.30
N TYR A 197 1.20 12.00 19.03
CA TYR A 197 2.14 11.90 17.93
C TYR A 197 2.93 13.20 17.68
N PHE A 198 2.36 14.39 17.96
CA PHE A 198 2.97 15.71 17.80
C PHE A 198 3.63 16.21 19.09
#